data_f23eb947ff05ea7dd9c9bc75a9078023
#
_entry.id   f23eb947ff05ea7dd9c9bc75a9078023
#
_cell.length_a   1.000
_cell.length_b   1.000
_cell.length_c   1.000
_cell.angle_alpha   90.00
_cell.angle_beta   90.00
_cell.angle_gamma   90.00
#
_symmetry.space_group_name_H-M   'P 1'
#
loop_
_entity.id
_entity.type
_entity.pdbx_description
1 polymer ?
#
loop_
_entity_poly.entity_id
_entity_poly.type
_entity_poly.pdbx_seq_one_letter_code
_entity_poly.pdbx_strand_id
1 'polypeptide(L)'
;MSEAEPRSLAEGQALMTVKGRPGRVGALLGAGGQGEVYYVTVEGLPFALKWYHRHYVNIDVGLRTRLDRTIRRGAPTGDFLWPLDLVDIPGSGSFGYV
;
A
#
# COMPACT_ATOMS: atom_id res chain seq x y z
N MET A 1 -26.71 10.92 11.22
CA MET A 1 -25.93 9.69 11.25
C MET A 1 -24.51 9.96 10.81
N SER A 2 -23.59 9.58 11.62
CA SER A 2 -22.20 9.72 11.25
C SER A 2 -21.78 8.50 10.46
N GLU A 3 -21.19 8.75 9.32
CA GLU A 3 -20.62 7.69 8.51
C GLU A 3 -19.13 7.66 8.70
N ALA A 4 -18.60 6.53 9.07
CA ALA A 4 -17.17 6.34 8.95
C ALA A 4 -16.82 6.46 7.46
N GLU A 5 -15.72 7.12 7.16
CA GLU A 5 -15.21 7.13 5.79
C GLU A 5 -15.08 5.68 5.32
N PRO A 6 -15.63 5.34 4.16
CA PRO A 6 -15.46 3.98 3.66
C PRO A 6 -13.98 3.72 3.40
N ARG A 7 -13.48 2.62 3.98
CA ARG A 7 -12.12 2.18 3.70
C ARG A 7 -12.09 1.56 2.30
N SER A 8 -10.98 1.79 1.59
CA SER A 8 -10.78 1.16 0.28
C SER A 8 -10.57 -0.34 0.41
N LEU A 9 -9.93 -0.79 1.48
CA LEU A 9 -9.61 -2.19 1.72
C LEU A 9 -10.32 -2.67 2.98
N ALA A 10 -10.84 -3.89 2.93
CA ALA A 10 -11.55 -4.47 4.06
C ALA A 10 -10.56 -5.11 5.04
N GLU A 11 -10.88 -5.06 6.33
CA GLU A 11 -10.12 -5.79 7.32
C GLU A 11 -10.22 -7.30 7.06
N GLY A 12 -9.08 -7.99 7.11
CA GLY A 12 -9.00 -9.41 6.79
C GLY A 12 -8.85 -9.71 5.31
N GLN A 13 -8.93 -8.69 4.45
CA GLN A 13 -8.77 -8.90 3.01
C GLN A 13 -7.40 -9.45 2.68
N ALA A 14 -7.36 -10.48 1.84
CA ALA A 14 -6.10 -11.04 1.38
C ALA A 14 -5.41 -10.10 0.40
N LEU A 15 -4.09 -10.06 0.46
CA LEU A 15 -3.28 -9.33 -0.49
C LEU A 15 -2.11 -10.18 -0.95
N MET A 16 -1.55 -9.81 -2.10
CA MET A 16 -0.33 -10.42 -2.62
C MET A 16 0.58 -9.28 -3.07
N THR A 17 1.83 -9.31 -2.63
CA THR A 17 2.79 -8.31 -3.10
C THR A 17 3.26 -8.67 -4.50
N VAL A 18 3.84 -7.70 -5.19
CA VAL A 18 4.36 -7.90 -6.55
C VAL A 18 5.48 -8.94 -6.56
N LYS A 19 6.24 -9.04 -5.48
CA LYS A 19 7.28 -10.08 -5.34
C LYS A 19 6.70 -11.45 -4.97
N GLY A 20 5.38 -11.59 -4.87
CA GLY A 20 4.71 -12.87 -4.64
C GLY A 20 4.55 -13.25 -3.18
N ARG A 21 4.55 -12.30 -2.27
CA ARG A 21 4.40 -12.54 -0.83
C ARG A 21 2.96 -12.35 -0.40
N PRO A 22 2.33 -13.37 0.22
CA PRO A 22 0.95 -13.25 0.68
C PRO A 22 0.85 -12.47 1.97
N GLY A 23 -0.26 -11.76 2.14
CA GLY A 23 -0.52 -11.00 3.34
C GLY A 23 -2.00 -10.78 3.59
N ARG A 24 -2.29 -10.03 4.66
CA ARG A 24 -3.65 -9.67 5.06
C ARG A 24 -3.71 -8.23 5.53
N VAL A 25 -4.80 -7.58 5.16
CA VAL A 25 -5.08 -6.22 5.60
C VAL A 25 -5.67 -6.25 6.99
N GLY A 26 -5.19 -5.37 7.86
CA GLY A 26 -5.70 -5.18 9.21
C GLY A 26 -6.35 -3.81 9.38
N ALA A 27 -6.03 -3.15 10.48
CA ALA A 27 -6.66 -1.89 10.85
C ALA A 27 -6.23 -0.74 9.95
N LEU A 28 -7.17 0.17 9.67
CA LEU A 28 -6.86 1.46 9.05
C LEU A 28 -6.15 2.33 10.09
N LEU A 29 -4.96 2.79 9.76
CA LEU A 29 -4.14 3.60 10.66
C LEU A 29 -4.26 5.10 10.38
N GLY A 30 -4.58 5.47 9.15
CA GLY A 30 -4.72 6.86 8.77
C GLY A 30 -5.20 7.02 7.35
N ALA A 31 -5.66 8.23 7.01
CA ALA A 31 -6.12 8.55 5.67
C ALA A 31 -5.84 10.01 5.36
N GLY A 32 -5.65 10.33 4.11
CA GLY A 32 -5.38 11.68 3.63
C GLY A 32 -5.68 11.82 2.15
N GLY A 33 -5.23 12.93 1.56
CA GLY A 33 -5.52 13.25 0.17
C GLY A 33 -4.90 12.30 -0.85
N GLN A 34 -3.79 11.65 -0.51
CA GLN A 34 -3.13 10.73 -1.41
C GLN A 34 -3.64 9.30 -1.29
N GLY A 35 -4.05 8.89 -0.10
CA GLY A 35 -4.45 7.53 0.13
C GLY A 35 -4.66 7.21 1.60
N GLU A 36 -4.53 5.94 1.92
CA GLU A 36 -4.77 5.40 3.23
C GLU A 36 -3.56 4.60 3.69
N VAL A 37 -3.36 4.51 5.00
CA VAL A 37 -2.31 3.68 5.58
C VAL A 37 -2.97 2.61 6.43
N TYR A 38 -2.58 1.38 6.21
CA TYR A 38 -3.12 0.21 6.91
C TYR A 38 -2.03 -0.53 7.66
N TYR A 39 -2.39 -1.08 8.79
CA TYR A 39 -1.61 -2.18 9.37
C TYR A 39 -1.88 -3.42 8.52
N VAL A 40 -0.82 -4.09 8.11
CA VAL A 40 -0.94 -5.35 7.36
C VAL A 40 0.06 -6.35 7.91
N THR A 41 -0.19 -7.62 7.64
CA THR A 41 0.83 -8.65 7.81
C THR A 41 1.21 -9.15 6.42
N VAL A 42 2.50 -9.40 6.22
CA VAL A 42 3.01 -10.03 5.00
C VAL A 42 3.90 -11.18 5.46
N GLU A 43 3.54 -12.38 5.06
CA GLU A 43 4.20 -13.61 5.51
C GLU A 43 4.29 -13.68 7.04
N GLY A 44 3.23 -13.25 7.72
CA GLY A 44 3.15 -13.27 9.18
C GLY A 44 3.86 -12.14 9.90
N LEU A 45 4.55 -11.24 9.18
CA LEU A 45 5.27 -10.12 9.78
C LEU A 45 4.51 -8.81 9.62
N PRO A 46 4.61 -7.89 10.60
CA PRO A 46 3.86 -6.63 10.55
C PRO A 46 4.52 -5.61 9.61
N PHE A 47 3.69 -4.92 8.84
CA PHE A 47 4.11 -3.83 7.96
C PHE A 47 3.04 -2.75 7.94
N ALA A 48 3.41 -1.56 7.46
CA ALA A 48 2.48 -0.52 7.08
C ALA A 48 2.32 -0.55 5.57
N LEU A 49 1.06 -0.57 5.11
CA LEU A 49 0.73 -0.48 3.69
C LEU A 49 0.24 0.93 3.39
N LYS A 50 0.91 1.64 2.50
CA LYS A 50 0.39 2.88 1.93
C LYS A 50 -0.40 2.51 0.68
N TRP A 51 -1.72 2.75 0.73
CA TRP A 51 -2.63 2.45 -0.37
C TRP A 51 -3.11 3.75 -0.98
N TYR A 52 -2.86 3.95 -2.27
CA TYR A 52 -3.20 5.21 -2.93
C TYR A 52 -4.67 5.26 -3.34
N HIS A 53 -5.26 6.44 -3.29
CA HIS A 53 -6.58 6.67 -3.88
C HIS A 53 -6.46 6.61 -5.41
N ARG A 54 -7.51 6.07 -6.04
CA ARG A 54 -7.53 5.92 -7.49
C ARG A 54 -7.31 7.25 -8.21
N HIS A 55 -7.96 8.31 -7.74
CA HIS A 55 -7.81 9.62 -8.38
C HIS A 55 -6.38 10.16 -8.28
N TYR A 56 -5.69 9.86 -7.20
CA TYR A 56 -4.29 10.27 -7.03
C TYR A 56 -3.39 9.54 -8.03
N VAL A 57 -3.61 8.25 -8.21
CA VAL A 57 -2.87 7.44 -9.19
C VAL A 57 -3.09 7.98 -10.61
N ASN A 58 -4.31 8.41 -10.91
CA ASN A 58 -4.65 8.95 -12.24
C ASN A 58 -4.02 10.32 -12.48
N ILE A 59 -3.79 11.10 -11.44
CA ILE A 59 -3.13 12.42 -11.56
C ILE A 59 -1.62 12.25 -11.68
N ASP A 60 -1.02 11.38 -10.89
CA ASP A 60 0.43 11.19 -10.85
C ASP A 60 0.80 9.93 -11.62
N VAL A 61 0.81 10.03 -12.93
CA VAL A 61 1.00 8.89 -13.83
C VAL A 61 2.37 8.24 -13.73
N GLY A 62 3.37 8.94 -13.19
CA GLY A 62 4.72 8.41 -13.02
C GLY A 62 4.98 7.76 -11.67
N LEU A 63 3.99 7.78 -10.77
CA LEU A 63 4.15 7.36 -9.38
C LEU A 63 4.63 5.91 -9.27
N ARG A 64 3.95 4.99 -9.93
CA ARG A 64 4.30 3.56 -9.86
C ARG A 64 5.72 3.28 -10.34
N THR A 65 6.11 3.93 -11.44
CA THR A 65 7.46 3.76 -11.99
C THR A 65 8.52 4.26 -11.03
N ARG A 66 8.27 5.41 -10.37
CA ARG A 66 9.21 5.96 -9.39
C ARG A 66 9.33 5.05 -8.17
N LEU A 67 8.22 4.51 -7.68
CA LEU A 67 8.24 3.59 -6.55
C LEU A 67 8.95 2.28 -6.90
N ASP A 68 8.68 1.72 -8.06
CA ASP A 68 9.33 0.49 -8.51
C ASP A 68 10.84 0.69 -8.59
N ARG A 69 11.27 1.82 -9.13
CA ARG A 69 12.70 2.15 -9.22
C ARG A 69 13.32 2.29 -7.83
N THR A 70 12.62 2.94 -6.91
CA THR A 70 13.07 3.12 -5.53
C THR A 70 13.22 1.78 -4.81
N ILE A 71 12.25 0.89 -4.99
CA ILE A 71 12.28 -0.45 -4.41
C ILE A 71 13.47 -1.26 -4.96
N ARG A 72 13.67 -1.21 -6.26
CA ARG A 72 14.78 -1.93 -6.90
C ARG A 72 16.14 -1.44 -6.47
N ARG A 73 16.26 -0.12 -6.18
CA ARG A 73 17.51 0.46 -5.70
C ARG A 73 17.85 -0.02 -4.29
N GLY A 74 16.84 -0.30 -3.46
CA GLY A 74 17.00 -0.71 -2.08
C GLY A 74 17.34 0.45 -1.16
N ALA A 75 17.14 0.25 0.14
CA ALA A 75 17.40 1.27 1.14
C ALA A 75 18.89 1.58 1.25
N PRO A 76 19.27 2.87 1.35
CA PRO A 76 20.69 3.25 1.53
C PRO A 76 21.27 2.74 2.84
N THR A 77 20.45 2.70 3.91
CA THR A 77 20.80 2.11 5.20
C THR A 77 19.56 1.53 5.82
N GLY A 78 19.70 0.70 6.87
CA GLY A 78 18.58 0.11 7.57
C GLY A 78 17.75 1.10 8.40
N ASP A 79 18.22 2.33 8.57
CA ASP A 79 17.55 3.33 9.40
C ASP A 79 16.48 4.13 8.65
N PHE A 80 16.39 3.96 7.33
CA PHE A 80 15.42 4.70 6.52
C PHE A 80 14.09 3.98 6.41
N LEU A 81 13.00 4.75 6.45
CA LEU A 81 11.69 4.27 6.00
C LEU A 81 11.76 4.20 4.48
N TRP A 82 11.61 3.01 3.95
CA TRP A 82 11.83 2.76 2.53
C TRP A 82 10.78 1.79 2.01
N PRO A 83 10.23 2.05 0.82
CA PRO A 83 9.31 1.09 0.23
C PRO A 83 10.05 -0.22 -0.11
N LEU A 84 9.46 -1.34 0.27
CA LEU A 84 10.06 -2.66 0.10
C LEU A 84 9.45 -3.44 -1.05
N ASP A 85 8.15 -3.25 -1.29
CA ASP A 85 7.41 -4.04 -2.26
C ASP A 85 6.14 -3.31 -2.67
N LEU A 86 5.70 -3.52 -3.91
CA LEU A 86 4.43 -2.99 -4.39
C LEU A 86 3.31 -3.99 -4.09
N VAL A 87 2.10 -3.47 -3.93
CA VAL A 87 0.90 -4.26 -3.74
C VAL A 87 -0.13 -3.86 -4.78
N ASP A 88 -0.58 -4.82 -5.57
CA ASP A 88 -1.68 -4.65 -6.53
C ASP A 88 -2.88 -5.45 -6.05
N ILE A 89 -4.07 -4.89 -6.24
CA ILE A 89 -5.32 -5.61 -6.05
C ILE A 89 -6.08 -5.53 -7.38
N PRO A 90 -6.27 -6.66 -8.07
CA PRO A 90 -6.91 -6.68 -9.39
C PRO A 90 -8.30 -6.01 -9.35
N GLY A 91 -8.58 -5.18 -10.34
CA GLY A 91 -9.85 -4.49 -10.46
C GLY A 91 -10.00 -3.25 -9.61
N SER A 92 -9.05 -2.94 -8.73
CA SER A 92 -9.15 -1.78 -7.84
C SER A 92 -8.88 -0.45 -8.56
N GLY A 93 -8.11 -0.47 -9.64
CA GLY A 93 -7.65 0.74 -10.31
C GLY A 93 -6.61 1.51 -9.51
N SER A 94 -6.02 0.89 -8.50
CA SER A 94 -5.04 1.53 -7.64
C SER A 94 -3.96 0.53 -7.24
N PHE A 95 -3.02 1.00 -6.44
CA PHE A 95 -1.93 0.17 -5.90
C PHE A 95 -1.40 0.80 -4.62
N GLY A 96 -0.51 0.10 -3.96
CA GLY A 96 0.17 0.60 -2.78
C GLY A 96 1.56 0.02 -2.64
N TYR A 97 2.20 0.30 -1.50
CA TYR A 97 3.48 -0.29 -1.16
C TYR A 97 3.59 -0.55 0.34
N VAL A 98 4.38 -1.53 0.68
CA VAL A 98 4.76 -1.84 2.06
C VAL A 98 6.21 -1.48 2.31
#